data_a2af48586be70c6ecadd7a4ed323bff3
#
_entry.id   a2af48586be70c6ecadd7a4ed323bff3
#
_cell.length_a   1.000
_cell.length_b   1.000
_cell.length_c   1.000
_cell.angle_alpha   90.00
_cell.angle_beta   90.00
_cell.angle_gamma   90.00
#
_symmetry.space_group_name_H-M   'P 1'
#
loop_
_entity.id
_entity.type
_entity.pdbx_description
1 polymer ?
#
loop_
_entity_poly.entity_id
_entity_poly.type
_entity_poly.pdbx_seq_one_letter_code
_entity_poly.pdbx_strand_id
1 'polypeptide(L)'
;IVTCAALSSMHSYRSAEREMVADMSQALMQTLAEKSEMTITPDTILTYRSHLRIMALREKSIVYYAMNGDEGMLSTRPMRWKNQYSTADFQAFAHCSVASVLAFSDQRLPLSFSAMALLWAIFSIGYFKRHRKGMIVFGHLMFSEAENRFYTLKHQSVKLTPMQHALLLMFFRSPHHQLSKQDICDALWPKKPD
;
A
#
# COMPACT_ATOMS: atom_id res chain seq x y z
N ILE A 1 -1.95 -3.07 7.92
CA ILE A 1 -0.63 -2.77 7.31
C ILE A 1 -0.81 -1.95 6.03
N VAL A 2 -1.63 -2.36 5.07
CA VAL A 2 -1.86 -1.61 3.81
C VAL A 2 -2.40 -0.21 4.07
N THR A 3 -3.37 -0.06 4.96
CA THR A 3 -3.90 1.24 5.40
C THR A 3 -2.84 2.13 6.04
N CYS A 4 -1.97 1.56 6.87
CA CYS A 4 -0.85 2.29 7.47
C CYS A 4 0.16 2.76 6.41
N ALA A 5 0.47 1.93 5.41
CA ALA A 5 1.35 2.31 4.31
C ALA A 5 0.77 3.47 3.49
N ALA A 6 -0.53 3.42 3.18
CA ALA A 6 -1.22 4.49 2.44
C ALA A 6 -1.25 5.81 3.24
N LEU A 7 -1.59 5.75 4.53
CA LEU A 7 -1.59 6.93 5.40
C LEU A 7 -0.19 7.52 5.57
N SER A 8 0.84 6.68 5.72
CA SER A 8 2.24 7.09 5.80
C SER A 8 2.69 7.76 4.51
N SER A 9 2.36 7.20 3.35
CA SER A 9 2.68 7.79 2.04
C SER A 9 2.01 9.16 1.85
N MET A 10 0.74 9.29 2.24
CA MET A 10 0.01 10.55 2.17
C MET A 10 0.58 11.61 3.13
N HIS A 11 1.02 11.19 4.31
CA HIS A 11 1.69 12.08 5.26
C HIS A 11 3.03 12.58 4.71
N SER A 12 3.87 11.68 4.18
CA SER A 12 5.15 12.03 3.56
C SER A 12 4.96 12.96 2.35
N TYR A 13 3.94 12.72 1.53
CA TYR A 13 3.59 13.59 0.41
C TYR A 13 3.26 15.01 0.88
N ARG A 14 2.35 15.15 1.86
CA ARG A 14 1.97 16.45 2.42
C ARG A 14 3.13 17.17 3.11
N SER A 15 4.04 16.42 3.72
CA SER A 15 5.25 16.98 4.34
C SER A 15 6.18 17.56 3.28
N ALA A 16 6.42 16.82 2.19
CA ALA A 16 7.23 17.26 1.06
C ALA A 16 6.62 18.50 0.37
N GLU A 17 5.31 18.50 0.16
CA GLU A 17 4.58 19.65 -0.38
C GLU A 17 4.76 20.93 0.47
N ARG A 18 4.62 20.80 1.79
CA ARG A 18 4.84 21.92 2.72
C ARG A 18 6.29 22.41 2.69
N GLU A 19 7.26 21.52 2.61
CA GLU A 19 8.67 21.86 2.53
C GLU A 19 8.98 22.61 1.23
N MET A 20 8.45 22.16 0.10
CA MET A 20 8.56 22.86 -1.18
C MET A 20 7.96 24.27 -1.14
N VAL A 21 6.75 24.40 -0.59
CA VAL A 21 6.09 25.71 -0.44
C VAL A 21 6.86 26.61 0.53
N ALA A 22 7.43 26.07 1.58
CA ALA A 22 8.25 26.83 2.53
C ALA A 22 9.54 27.34 1.87
N ASP A 23 10.24 26.51 1.08
CA ASP A 23 11.43 26.90 0.33
C ASP A 23 11.09 28.01 -0.69
N MET A 24 10.02 27.84 -1.46
CA MET A 24 9.51 28.86 -2.39
C MET A 24 9.17 30.18 -1.68
N SER A 25 8.54 30.11 -0.52
CA SER A 25 8.18 31.29 0.28
C SER A 25 9.42 32.03 0.80
N GLN A 26 10.41 31.28 1.26
CA GLN A 26 11.67 31.84 1.74
C GLN A 26 12.44 32.50 0.61
N ALA A 27 12.56 31.84 -0.54
CA ALA A 27 13.20 32.37 -1.74
C ALA A 27 12.49 33.64 -2.25
N LEU A 28 11.16 33.63 -2.27
CA LEU A 28 10.38 34.82 -2.67
C LEU A 28 10.62 36.02 -1.72
N MET A 29 10.62 35.74 -0.40
CA MET A 29 10.87 36.79 0.60
C MET A 29 12.27 37.42 0.43
N GLN A 30 13.30 36.62 0.20
CA GLN A 30 14.66 37.11 -0.06
C GLN A 30 14.73 37.92 -1.34
N THR A 31 14.13 37.43 -2.42
CA THR A 31 14.08 38.11 -3.70
C THR A 31 13.36 39.45 -3.57
N LEU A 32 12.25 39.55 -2.84
CA LEU A 32 11.51 40.78 -2.62
C LEU A 32 12.27 41.77 -1.74
N ALA A 33 13.14 41.29 -0.84
CA ALA A 33 13.99 42.18 -0.03
C ALA A 33 15.09 42.86 -0.86
N GLU A 34 15.60 42.19 -1.88
CA GLU A 34 16.63 42.73 -2.79
C GLU A 34 16.02 43.53 -3.94
N LYS A 35 14.71 43.46 -4.16
CA LYS A 35 14.02 44.05 -5.28
C LYS A 35 13.83 45.58 -5.10
N SER A 36 14.28 46.31 -6.10
CA SER A 36 14.13 47.79 -6.13
C SER A 36 12.94 48.28 -6.98
N GLU A 37 12.55 47.48 -8.00
CA GLU A 37 11.53 47.86 -8.98
C GLU A 37 10.25 47.05 -8.85
N MET A 38 9.10 47.59 -9.23
CA MET A 38 7.82 46.92 -9.18
C MET A 38 7.67 45.83 -10.26
N THR A 39 8.32 46.02 -11.41
CA THR A 39 8.20 45.11 -12.56
C THR A 39 8.92 43.80 -12.36
N ILE A 40 8.34 42.72 -12.85
CA ILE A 40 9.00 41.39 -12.87
C ILE A 40 9.91 41.37 -14.10
N THR A 41 11.20 41.45 -13.86
CA THR A 41 12.24 41.35 -14.90
C THR A 41 12.79 39.92 -14.96
N PRO A 42 13.43 39.48 -16.06
CA PRO A 42 14.13 38.21 -16.13
C PRO A 42 15.17 38.06 -15.01
N ASP A 43 15.80 39.13 -14.59
CA ASP A 43 16.74 39.18 -13.49
C ASP A 43 16.08 38.83 -12.15
N THR A 44 14.88 39.31 -11.90
CA THR A 44 14.08 38.95 -10.72
C THR A 44 13.81 37.45 -10.67
N ILE A 45 13.54 36.82 -11.83
CA ILE A 45 13.31 35.37 -11.91
C ILE A 45 14.61 34.59 -11.66
N LEU A 46 15.73 35.06 -12.18
CA LEU A 46 17.03 34.43 -11.94
C LEU A 46 17.44 34.55 -10.47
N THR A 47 17.28 35.72 -9.84
CA THR A 47 17.53 35.93 -8.42
C THR A 47 16.67 35.03 -7.57
N TYR A 48 15.37 34.92 -7.87
CA TYR A 48 14.47 34.00 -7.18
C TYR A 48 14.93 32.54 -7.29
N ARG A 49 15.31 32.12 -8.49
CA ARG A 49 15.82 30.74 -8.72
C ARG A 49 17.13 30.46 -8.01
N SER A 50 17.98 31.46 -7.83
CA SER A 50 19.25 31.31 -7.09
C SER A 50 19.04 31.10 -5.58
N HIS A 51 17.96 31.66 -5.02
CA HIS A 51 17.60 31.51 -3.60
C HIS A 51 16.90 30.18 -3.29
N LEU A 52 16.38 29.47 -4.30
CA LEU A 52 15.78 28.16 -4.09
C LEU A 52 16.83 27.11 -3.71
N ARG A 53 16.59 26.41 -2.60
CA ARG A 53 17.43 25.29 -2.14
C ARG A 53 17.13 24.01 -2.90
N ILE A 54 15.85 23.78 -3.22
CA ILE A 54 15.40 22.56 -3.90
C ILE A 54 15.64 22.70 -5.40
N MET A 55 16.61 21.96 -5.93
CA MET A 55 16.99 21.97 -7.35
C MET A 55 15.81 21.72 -8.29
N ALA A 56 14.91 20.80 -7.91
CA ALA A 56 13.73 20.45 -8.72
C ALA A 56 12.76 21.61 -8.93
N LEU A 57 12.78 22.61 -8.04
CA LEU A 57 11.95 23.81 -8.15
C LEU A 57 12.56 24.90 -9.05
N ARG A 58 13.88 24.92 -9.21
CA ARG A 58 14.57 25.98 -9.97
C ARG A 58 14.11 26.11 -11.42
N GLU A 59 13.83 24.99 -12.06
CA GLU A 59 13.38 24.98 -13.47
C GLU A 59 11.86 25.13 -13.61
N LYS A 60 11.11 24.68 -12.61
CA LYS A 60 9.64 24.56 -12.67
C LYS A 60 8.91 25.71 -11.99
N SER A 61 9.60 26.58 -11.26
CA SER A 61 8.98 27.67 -10.54
C SER A 61 9.14 29.00 -11.23
N ILE A 62 8.11 29.82 -11.12
CA ILE A 62 8.02 31.17 -11.64
C ILE A 62 7.43 32.07 -10.56
N VAL A 63 7.82 33.35 -10.62
CA VAL A 63 7.24 34.42 -9.79
C VAL A 63 6.29 35.25 -10.65
N TYR A 64 5.11 35.51 -10.14
CA TYR A 64 4.13 36.34 -10.81
C TYR A 64 3.39 37.24 -9.82
N TYR A 65 2.58 38.17 -10.33
CA TYR A 65 1.65 38.92 -9.49
C TYR A 65 0.62 37.97 -8.89
N ALA A 66 0.18 38.26 -7.66
CA ALA A 66 -0.80 37.40 -7.00
C ALA A 66 -2.09 37.33 -7.84
N MET A 67 -2.40 36.15 -8.30
CA MET A 67 -3.60 35.81 -9.04
C MET A 67 -4.34 34.67 -8.29
N ASN A 68 -5.62 34.54 -8.53
CA ASN A 68 -6.33 33.34 -8.09
C ASN A 68 -5.69 32.12 -8.77
N GLY A 69 -5.02 31.29 -7.97
CA GLY A 69 -4.19 30.20 -8.49
C GLY A 69 -5.03 29.19 -9.26
N ASP A 70 -4.47 28.68 -10.35
CA ASP A 70 -5.01 27.52 -11.07
C ASP A 70 -4.96 26.28 -10.18
N GLU A 71 -6.04 25.52 -10.18
CA GLU A 71 -6.13 24.23 -9.50
C GLU A 71 -5.03 23.29 -10.04
N GLY A 72 -4.13 22.87 -9.15
CA GLY A 72 -3.07 21.89 -9.48
C GLY A 72 -1.64 22.43 -9.46
N MET A 73 -1.42 23.73 -9.24
CA MET A 73 -0.08 24.29 -9.04
C MET A 73 0.24 24.45 -7.56
N LEU A 74 1.48 24.11 -7.18
CA LEU A 74 2.02 24.52 -5.88
C LEU A 74 2.19 26.04 -5.89
N SER A 75 1.59 26.72 -4.93
CA SER A 75 1.67 28.18 -4.82
C SER A 75 2.00 28.61 -3.41
N THR A 76 2.75 29.72 -3.29
CA THR A 76 2.98 30.37 -2.01
C THR A 76 1.80 31.26 -1.63
N ARG A 77 1.76 31.70 -0.39
CA ARG A 77 0.86 32.78 -0.01
C ARG A 77 1.30 34.08 -0.71
N PRO A 78 0.34 34.96 -1.11
CA PRO A 78 0.68 36.28 -1.64
C PRO A 78 1.53 37.07 -0.63
N MET A 79 2.64 37.64 -1.10
CA MET A 79 3.53 38.47 -0.31
C MET A 79 3.48 39.88 -0.81
N ARG A 80 3.16 40.84 0.10
CA ARG A 80 3.07 42.25 -0.21
C ARG A 80 4.45 42.85 -0.26
N TRP A 81 4.77 43.42 -1.41
CA TRP A 81 5.93 44.26 -1.58
C TRP A 81 5.48 45.74 -1.62
N LYS A 82 6.15 46.60 -0.86
CA LYS A 82 5.83 48.00 -0.77
C LYS A 82 7.09 48.84 -0.97
N ASN A 83 7.02 49.78 -1.87
CA ASN A 83 8.01 50.85 -2.04
C ASN A 83 7.34 52.21 -1.78
N GLN A 84 8.10 53.29 -1.76
CA GLN A 84 7.60 54.66 -1.48
C GLN A 84 6.43 55.08 -2.38
N TYR A 85 6.33 54.54 -3.59
CA TYR A 85 5.38 54.95 -4.61
C TYR A 85 4.39 53.88 -5.06
N SER A 86 4.60 52.60 -4.67
CA SER A 86 3.76 51.52 -5.18
C SER A 86 3.71 50.30 -4.23
N THR A 87 2.61 49.58 -4.30
CA THR A 87 2.41 48.34 -3.61
C THR A 87 1.97 47.26 -4.61
N ALA A 88 2.55 46.07 -4.55
CA ALA A 88 2.14 44.95 -5.35
C ALA A 88 2.21 43.66 -4.52
N ASP A 89 1.31 42.73 -4.79
CA ASP A 89 1.31 41.42 -4.15
C ASP A 89 1.93 40.42 -5.14
N PHE A 90 3.00 39.73 -4.71
CA PHE A 90 3.72 38.76 -5.49
C PHE A 90 3.45 37.37 -4.96
N GLN A 91 3.44 36.40 -5.84
CA GLN A 91 3.24 34.99 -5.52
C GLN A 91 4.15 34.13 -6.38
N ALA A 92 4.72 33.09 -5.80
CA ALA A 92 5.49 32.08 -6.54
C ALA A 92 4.62 30.89 -6.84
N PHE A 93 4.76 30.38 -8.05
CA PHE A 93 4.05 29.21 -8.56
C PHE A 93 5.06 28.17 -9.03
N ALA A 94 4.74 26.88 -8.83
CA ALA A 94 5.55 25.80 -9.35
C ALA A 94 4.66 24.74 -10.01
N HIS A 95 4.99 24.41 -11.25
CA HIS A 95 4.39 23.32 -11.98
C HIS A 95 5.01 21.98 -11.53
N CYS A 96 4.54 21.44 -10.43
CA CYS A 96 5.00 20.17 -9.90
C CYS A 96 3.95 19.09 -10.11
N SER A 97 4.31 18.03 -10.86
CA SER A 97 3.47 16.84 -10.95
C SER A 97 3.48 16.09 -9.62
N VAL A 98 2.41 15.33 -9.34
CA VAL A 98 2.34 14.45 -8.16
C VAL A 98 3.57 13.53 -8.08
N ALA A 99 4.03 13.01 -9.22
CA ALA A 99 5.23 12.18 -9.31
C ALA A 99 6.50 12.92 -8.84
N SER A 100 6.64 14.22 -9.17
CA SER A 100 7.80 15.02 -8.74
C SER A 100 7.81 15.23 -7.22
N VAL A 101 6.65 15.48 -6.63
CA VAL A 101 6.51 15.64 -5.17
C VAL A 101 6.75 14.32 -4.45
N LEU A 102 6.21 13.21 -4.98
CA LEU A 102 6.47 11.87 -4.45
C LEU A 102 7.95 11.49 -4.53
N ALA A 103 8.63 11.81 -5.63
CA ALA A 103 10.07 11.54 -5.78
C ALA A 103 10.92 12.31 -4.75
N PHE A 104 10.49 13.50 -4.36
CA PHE A 104 11.15 14.30 -3.31
C PHE A 104 10.78 13.84 -1.90
N SER A 105 9.60 13.24 -1.72
CA SER A 105 9.12 12.79 -0.40
C SER A 105 9.90 11.57 0.10
N ASP A 106 10.12 11.47 1.41
CA ASP A 106 10.74 10.30 2.02
C ASP A 106 9.77 9.11 2.03
N GLN A 107 9.98 8.19 1.08
CA GLN A 107 9.17 6.99 0.89
C GLN A 107 9.72 5.75 1.64
N ARG A 108 10.75 5.90 2.49
CA ARG A 108 11.37 4.76 3.19
C ARG A 108 10.38 4.01 4.07
N LEU A 109 9.59 4.74 4.86
CA LEU A 109 8.58 4.14 5.75
C LEU A 109 7.45 3.46 4.97
N PRO A 110 6.79 4.10 3.98
CA PRO A 110 5.78 3.43 3.18
C PRO A 110 6.30 2.17 2.47
N LEU A 111 7.52 2.21 1.94
CA LEU A 111 8.16 1.06 1.28
C LEU A 111 8.40 -0.10 2.27
N SER A 112 8.87 0.18 3.48
CA SER A 112 9.10 -0.85 4.49
C SER A 112 7.78 -1.53 4.90
N PHE A 113 6.71 -0.77 5.09
CA PHE A 113 5.38 -1.33 5.39
C PHE A 113 4.83 -2.17 4.22
N SER A 114 5.05 -1.73 2.99
CA SER A 114 4.64 -2.47 1.79
C SER A 114 5.40 -3.79 1.66
N ALA A 115 6.71 -3.77 1.88
CA ALA A 115 7.54 -4.98 1.86
C ALA A 115 7.11 -5.96 2.95
N MET A 116 6.84 -5.48 4.17
CA MET A 116 6.36 -6.32 5.28
C MET A 116 4.99 -6.94 4.96
N ALA A 117 4.08 -6.19 4.33
CA ALA A 117 2.78 -6.69 3.93
C ALA A 117 2.91 -7.81 2.88
N LEU A 118 3.80 -7.66 1.90
CA LEU A 118 4.08 -8.68 0.89
C LEU A 118 4.67 -9.95 1.51
N LEU A 119 5.67 -9.82 2.40
CA LEU A 119 6.24 -10.95 3.11
C LEU A 119 5.19 -11.71 3.93
N TRP A 120 4.32 -10.98 4.63
CA TRP A 120 3.22 -11.57 5.38
C TRP A 120 2.24 -12.31 4.48
N ALA A 121 1.89 -11.76 3.31
CA ALA A 121 1.00 -12.40 2.35
C ALA A 121 1.61 -13.69 1.80
N ILE A 122 2.90 -13.68 1.42
CA ILE A 122 3.61 -14.86 0.93
C ILE A 122 3.66 -15.95 2.01
N PHE A 123 4.01 -15.57 3.24
CA PHE A 123 4.04 -16.50 4.37
C PHE A 123 2.66 -17.10 4.64
N SER A 124 1.62 -16.27 4.64
CA SER A 124 0.23 -16.70 4.86
C SER A 124 -0.23 -17.70 3.79
N ILE A 125 0.03 -17.40 2.51
CA ILE A 125 -0.31 -18.31 1.40
C ILE A 125 0.46 -19.63 1.54
N GLY A 126 1.75 -19.58 1.87
CA GLY A 126 2.58 -20.76 2.10
C GLY A 126 2.07 -21.62 3.26
N TYR A 127 1.72 -20.96 4.37
CA TYR A 127 1.15 -21.64 5.55
C TYR A 127 -0.18 -22.32 5.22
N PHE A 128 -1.12 -21.62 4.58
CA PHE A 128 -2.40 -22.18 4.19
C PHE A 128 -2.26 -23.32 3.16
N LYS A 129 -1.35 -23.17 2.18
CA LYS A 129 -1.05 -24.25 1.23
C LYS A 129 -0.49 -25.50 1.92
N ARG A 130 0.38 -25.31 2.90
CA ARG A 130 0.98 -26.42 3.64
C ARG A 130 -0.05 -27.13 4.53
N HIS A 131 -0.93 -26.39 5.20
CA HIS A 131 -1.98 -26.96 6.04
C HIS A 131 -3.13 -27.59 5.26
N ARG A 132 -3.39 -27.16 4.02
CA ARG A 132 -4.41 -27.77 3.15
C ARG A 132 -3.91 -29.00 2.40
N LYS A 133 -2.59 -29.26 2.36
CA LYS A 133 -2.05 -30.51 1.80
C LYS A 133 -2.43 -31.67 2.72
N GLY A 134 -3.28 -32.58 2.22
CA GLY A 134 -3.74 -33.75 2.96
C GLY A 134 -5.18 -33.68 3.46
N MET A 135 -5.95 -32.64 3.06
CA MET A 135 -7.40 -32.66 3.28
C MET A 135 -8.11 -33.20 2.03
N ILE A 136 -8.73 -34.37 2.17
CA ILE A 136 -9.61 -34.94 1.14
C ILE A 136 -11.03 -34.47 1.46
N VAL A 137 -11.67 -33.78 0.51
CA VAL A 137 -13.04 -33.27 0.68
C VAL A 137 -13.98 -34.10 -0.17
N PHE A 138 -15.02 -34.66 0.43
CA PHE A 138 -16.09 -35.37 -0.27
C PHE A 138 -17.45 -35.01 0.32
N GLY A 139 -18.32 -34.42 -0.49
CA GLY A 139 -19.63 -33.92 -0.05
C GLY A 139 -19.51 -32.89 1.08
N HIS A 140 -20.09 -33.17 2.22
CA HIS A 140 -20.12 -32.32 3.40
C HIS A 140 -19.04 -32.63 4.44
N LEU A 141 -18.16 -33.59 4.14
CA LEU A 141 -17.12 -34.07 5.05
C LEU A 141 -15.73 -33.81 4.47
N MET A 142 -14.80 -33.50 5.37
CA MET A 142 -13.37 -33.36 5.09
C MET A 142 -12.62 -34.39 5.94
N PHE A 143 -11.67 -35.06 5.34
CA PHE A 143 -10.74 -35.94 6.04
C PHE A 143 -9.35 -35.32 6.09
N SER A 144 -8.81 -35.17 7.28
CA SER A 144 -7.42 -34.73 7.48
C SER A 144 -6.53 -35.95 7.66
N GLU A 145 -5.63 -36.19 6.70
CA GLU A 145 -4.65 -37.29 6.82
C GLU A 145 -3.67 -37.06 7.97
N ALA A 146 -3.30 -35.81 8.24
CA ALA A 146 -2.35 -35.46 9.28
C ALA A 146 -2.87 -35.78 10.70
N GLU A 147 -4.17 -35.58 10.91
CA GLU A 147 -4.81 -35.80 12.22
C GLU A 147 -5.60 -37.11 12.30
N ASN A 148 -5.75 -37.79 11.17
CA ASN A 148 -6.58 -38.99 11.01
C ASN A 148 -8.00 -38.78 11.55
N ARG A 149 -8.63 -37.62 11.25
CA ARG A 149 -9.95 -37.23 11.73
C ARG A 149 -10.82 -36.68 10.63
N PHE A 150 -12.13 -36.85 10.82
CA PHE A 150 -13.14 -36.28 9.94
C PHE A 150 -13.68 -34.98 10.52
N TYR A 151 -13.91 -34.01 9.63
CA TYR A 151 -14.45 -32.71 9.93
C TYR A 151 -15.62 -32.38 9.02
N THR A 152 -16.55 -31.56 9.52
CA THR A 152 -17.57 -30.94 8.68
C THR A 152 -16.95 -29.76 7.90
N LEU A 153 -17.63 -29.23 6.87
CA LEU A 153 -17.22 -28.02 6.15
C LEU A 153 -17.04 -26.78 7.07
N LYS A 154 -17.65 -26.82 8.27
CA LYS A 154 -17.49 -25.79 9.30
C LYS A 154 -16.29 -26.02 10.23
N HIS A 155 -15.38 -26.93 9.86
CA HIS A 155 -14.22 -27.33 10.67
C HIS A 155 -14.54 -27.91 12.06
N GLN A 156 -15.73 -28.43 12.25
CA GLN A 156 -16.09 -29.13 13.49
C GLN A 156 -15.73 -30.60 13.37
N SER A 157 -15.03 -31.17 14.38
CA SER A 157 -14.66 -32.58 14.40
C SER A 157 -15.90 -33.46 14.54
N VAL A 158 -16.00 -34.45 13.69
CA VAL A 158 -17.08 -35.47 13.73
C VAL A 158 -16.68 -36.57 14.68
N LYS A 159 -17.47 -36.84 15.70
CA LYS A 159 -17.27 -37.97 16.62
C LYS A 159 -17.79 -39.25 15.94
N LEU A 160 -16.90 -40.15 15.59
CA LEU A 160 -17.22 -41.44 14.97
C LEU A 160 -16.77 -42.58 15.87
N THR A 161 -17.49 -43.67 15.83
CA THR A 161 -17.00 -44.93 16.43
C THR A 161 -15.83 -45.48 15.59
N PRO A 162 -14.95 -46.35 16.16
CA PRO A 162 -13.82 -46.87 15.42
C PRO A 162 -14.23 -47.54 14.10
N MET A 163 -15.37 -48.29 14.11
CA MET A 163 -15.88 -48.97 12.93
C MET A 163 -16.40 -48.01 11.87
N GLN A 164 -17.11 -46.95 12.28
CA GLN A 164 -17.58 -45.90 11.37
C GLN A 164 -16.41 -45.11 10.76
N HIS A 165 -15.36 -44.85 11.55
CA HIS A 165 -14.15 -44.22 11.09
C HIS A 165 -13.44 -45.07 10.03
N ALA A 166 -13.27 -46.36 10.28
CA ALA A 166 -12.65 -47.28 9.32
C ALA A 166 -13.45 -47.35 8.00
N LEU A 167 -14.77 -47.46 8.08
CA LEU A 167 -15.65 -47.50 6.91
C LEU A 167 -15.55 -46.21 6.08
N LEU A 168 -15.65 -45.08 6.71
CA LEU A 168 -15.51 -43.79 6.03
C LEU A 168 -14.13 -43.60 5.41
N LEU A 169 -13.06 -44.01 6.09
CA LEU A 169 -11.71 -43.95 5.57
C LEU A 169 -11.54 -44.78 4.30
N MET A 170 -12.08 -46.01 4.28
CA MET A 170 -12.09 -46.86 3.09
C MET A 170 -12.85 -46.18 1.93
N PHE A 171 -13.99 -45.61 2.22
CA PHE A 171 -14.80 -44.92 1.23
C PHE A 171 -14.07 -43.70 0.63
N PHE A 172 -13.39 -42.90 1.45
CA PHE A 172 -12.59 -41.76 1.01
C PHE A 172 -11.36 -42.14 0.21
N ARG A 173 -10.77 -43.32 0.49
CA ARG A 173 -9.60 -43.86 -0.24
C ARG A 173 -9.95 -44.58 -1.52
N SER A 174 -11.20 -44.99 -1.70
CA SER A 174 -11.65 -45.65 -2.93
C SER A 174 -11.63 -44.64 -4.09
N PRO A 175 -11.03 -44.99 -5.25
CA PRO A 175 -10.90 -44.08 -6.39
C PRO A 175 -12.24 -43.62 -6.97
N HIS A 176 -13.30 -44.43 -6.81
CA HIS A 176 -14.65 -44.09 -7.27
C HIS A 176 -15.61 -43.76 -6.13
N HIS A 177 -15.11 -43.64 -4.89
CA HIS A 177 -15.93 -43.47 -3.69
C HIS A 177 -17.08 -44.48 -3.62
N GLN A 178 -16.82 -45.73 -4.03
CA GLN A 178 -17.73 -46.84 -4.00
C GLN A 178 -17.03 -48.04 -3.35
N LEU A 179 -17.73 -48.72 -2.52
CA LEU A 179 -17.27 -49.96 -1.86
C LEU A 179 -18.25 -51.07 -2.16
N SER A 180 -17.73 -52.24 -2.50
CA SER A 180 -18.57 -53.44 -2.61
C SER A 180 -18.95 -53.95 -1.23
N LYS A 181 -20.08 -54.65 -1.13
CA LYS A 181 -20.50 -55.26 0.11
C LYS A 181 -19.45 -56.26 0.64
N GLN A 182 -18.75 -56.90 -0.27
CA GLN A 182 -17.72 -57.88 0.05
C GLN A 182 -16.48 -57.20 0.65
N ASP A 183 -16.02 -56.08 0.07
CA ASP A 183 -14.88 -55.29 0.60
C ASP A 183 -15.17 -54.78 2.01
N ILE A 184 -16.41 -54.37 2.28
CA ILE A 184 -16.82 -53.91 3.60
C ILE A 184 -16.80 -55.05 4.62
N CYS A 185 -17.33 -56.22 4.24
CA CYS A 185 -17.36 -57.38 5.12
C CYS A 185 -15.96 -57.90 5.44
N ASP A 186 -15.10 -58.02 4.43
CA ASP A 186 -13.74 -58.52 4.61
C ASP A 186 -12.85 -57.60 5.46
N ALA A 187 -13.06 -56.25 5.35
CA ALA A 187 -12.30 -55.30 6.11
C ALA A 187 -12.78 -55.11 7.55
N LEU A 188 -14.11 -55.10 7.78
CA LEU A 188 -14.66 -54.82 9.12
C LEU A 188 -14.88 -56.09 9.94
N TRP A 189 -15.07 -57.25 9.29
CA TRP A 189 -15.26 -58.57 9.91
C TRP A 189 -14.40 -59.62 9.22
N PRO A 190 -13.05 -59.53 9.40
CA PRO A 190 -12.18 -60.55 8.82
C PRO A 190 -12.56 -61.93 9.37
N LYS A 191 -12.83 -62.87 8.48
CA LYS A 191 -13.05 -64.27 8.88
C LYS A 191 -11.82 -64.71 9.67
N LYS A 192 -12.04 -65.27 10.89
CA LYS A 192 -10.96 -65.89 11.63
C LYS A 192 -10.36 -66.94 10.73
N PRO A 193 -9.03 -67.03 10.57
CA PRO A 193 -8.40 -68.17 9.99
C PRO A 193 -8.69 -69.39 10.93
N ASP A 194 -9.24 -70.45 10.36
CA ASP A 194 -9.41 -71.76 11.05
C ASP A 194 -8.06 -72.30 11.47
#